data_4a8c50dcc7a863e326c41c8a328a4452
#
_entry.id   4a8c50dcc7a863e326c41c8a328a4452
#
_cell.length_a   1.000
_cell.length_b   1.000
_cell.length_c   1.000
_cell.angle_alpha   90.00
_cell.angle_beta   90.00
_cell.angle_gamma   90.00
#
_symmetry.space_group_name_H-M   'P 1'
#
loop_
_entity.id
_entity.type
_entity.pdbx_description
1 polymer ?
#
loop_
_entity_poly.entity_id
_entity_poly.type
_entity_poly.pdbx_seq_one_letter_code
_entity_poly.pdbx_strand_id
1 'polypeptide(L)'
;MEFNRNGIRFEYPENWTIEEDSSPDGIFSITASAPDGAFWSLSRQPAEVDFEQLTDFTTKQLRGEYPDLEAYPASDDIFGSSLSRADFNFSYLDLTNTAEVRCLATTNAGYVFFCQAEDRDWSHLHHVFRAMTTSFIRGTIGKGPSSD
;
A
#
# COMPACT_ATOMS: atom_id res chain seq x y z
N MET A 1 16.24 7.52 0.54
CA MET A 1 15.58 8.67 1.19
C MET A 1 14.62 8.20 2.26
N GLU A 2 14.45 8.99 3.28
CA GLU A 2 13.55 8.64 4.37
C GLU A 2 12.42 9.65 4.47
N PHE A 3 11.19 9.14 4.58
CA PHE A 3 10.03 9.95 4.95
C PHE A 3 9.82 9.78 6.45
N ASN A 4 9.65 10.87 7.17
CA ASN A 4 9.43 10.82 8.63
C ASN A 4 8.61 12.02 9.07
N ARG A 5 7.28 11.89 9.02
CA ARG A 5 6.35 12.94 9.45
C ARG A 5 5.04 12.33 9.95
N ASN A 6 4.40 13.00 10.87
CA ASN A 6 3.07 12.65 11.37
C ASN A 6 3.00 11.23 11.94
N GLY A 7 4.10 10.76 12.54
CA GLY A 7 4.16 9.42 13.10
C GLY A 7 4.35 8.31 12.08
N ILE A 8 4.62 8.66 10.83
CA ILE A 8 4.85 7.70 9.75
C ILE A 8 6.28 7.81 9.28
N ARG A 9 6.95 6.65 9.21
CA ARG A 9 8.34 6.58 8.80
C ARG A 9 8.54 5.41 7.84
N PHE A 10 9.13 5.69 6.68
CA PHE A 10 9.51 4.65 5.73
C PHE A 10 10.61 5.14 4.81
N GLU A 11 11.27 4.21 4.14
CA GLU A 11 12.31 4.52 3.16
C GLU A 11 11.77 4.35 1.75
N TYR A 12 12.25 5.18 0.83
CA TYR A 12 11.82 5.14 -0.56
C TYR A 12 12.99 5.50 -1.47
N PRO A 13 12.93 5.12 -2.77
CA PRO A 13 14.02 5.44 -3.69
C PRO A 13 14.19 6.93 -3.89
N GLU A 14 15.43 7.38 -3.96
CA GLU A 14 15.81 8.79 -4.00
C GLU A 14 15.17 9.56 -5.17
N ASN A 15 14.98 8.90 -6.31
CA ASN A 15 14.43 9.54 -7.50
C ASN A 15 12.91 9.52 -7.61
N TRP A 16 12.21 9.05 -6.56
CA TRP A 16 10.76 9.07 -6.51
C TRP A 16 10.27 10.36 -5.86
N THR A 17 9.06 10.80 -6.24
CA THR A 17 8.46 12.00 -5.67
C THR A 17 7.42 11.64 -4.64
N ILE A 18 7.27 12.49 -3.62
CA ILE A 18 6.35 12.25 -2.50
C ILE A 18 5.25 13.31 -2.53
N GLU A 19 4.01 12.86 -2.40
CA GLU A 19 2.85 13.73 -2.22
C GLU A 19 2.10 13.31 -0.97
N GLU A 20 1.68 14.28 -0.17
CA GLU A 20 0.89 14.05 1.04
C GLU A 20 -0.49 14.63 0.85
N ASP A 21 -1.48 13.98 1.44
CA ASP A 21 -2.85 14.44 1.40
C ASP A 21 -3.53 14.09 2.72
N SER A 22 -4.44 14.94 3.17
CA SER A 22 -5.24 14.63 4.34
C SER A 22 -6.67 15.07 4.09
N SER A 23 -7.61 14.22 4.50
CA SER A 23 -9.03 14.51 4.31
C SER A 23 -9.64 15.05 5.59
N PRO A 24 -10.79 15.72 5.50
CA PRO A 24 -11.53 16.16 6.69
C PRO A 24 -11.91 15.02 7.62
N ASP A 25 -11.98 13.78 7.11
CA ASP A 25 -12.31 12.60 7.89
C ASP A 25 -11.15 12.09 8.74
N GLY A 26 -10.01 12.75 8.69
CA GLY A 26 -8.85 12.33 9.44
C GLY A 26 -8.01 11.26 8.75
N ILE A 27 -8.28 10.97 7.48
CA ILE A 27 -7.47 10.04 6.71
C ILE A 27 -6.25 10.79 6.17
N PHE A 28 -5.07 10.30 6.49
CA PHE A 28 -3.82 10.85 6.02
C PHE A 28 -3.18 9.87 5.04
N SER A 29 -2.78 10.35 3.87
CA SER A 29 -2.20 9.48 2.86
C SER A 29 -0.94 10.08 2.26
N ILE A 30 -0.05 9.19 1.83
CA ILE A 30 1.21 9.53 1.20
C ILE A 30 1.33 8.70 -0.05
N THR A 31 1.71 9.32 -1.16
CA THR A 31 1.97 8.60 -2.40
C THR A 31 3.40 8.86 -2.84
N ALA A 32 4.14 7.79 -3.08
CA ALA A 32 5.49 7.84 -3.64
C ALA A 32 5.40 7.37 -5.09
N SER A 33 5.80 8.23 -6.02
CA SER A 33 5.66 7.97 -7.46
C SER A 33 7.02 7.85 -8.12
N ALA A 34 7.20 6.78 -8.89
CA ALA A 34 8.38 6.60 -9.72
C ALA A 34 8.30 7.47 -10.97
N PRO A 35 9.44 7.77 -11.61
CA PRO A 35 9.42 8.62 -12.82
C PRO A 35 8.59 8.07 -13.97
N ASP A 36 8.41 6.75 -14.03
CA ASP A 36 7.68 6.09 -15.13
C ASP A 36 6.19 5.90 -14.86
N GLY A 37 5.68 6.40 -13.74
CA GLY A 37 4.26 6.34 -13.43
C GLY A 37 3.85 5.26 -12.45
N ALA A 38 4.72 4.33 -12.11
CA ALA A 38 4.45 3.37 -11.05
C ALA A 38 4.39 4.11 -9.70
N PHE A 39 3.61 3.60 -8.75
CA PHE A 39 3.50 4.28 -7.47
C PHE A 39 3.19 3.31 -6.33
N TRP A 40 3.50 3.77 -5.13
CA TRP A 40 3.18 3.11 -3.87
C TRP A 40 2.51 4.16 -2.98
N SER A 41 1.44 3.78 -2.32
CA SER A 41 0.75 4.70 -1.42
C SER A 41 0.45 4.03 -0.09
N LEU A 42 0.36 4.86 0.93
CA LEU A 42 0.03 4.45 2.29
C LEU A 42 -1.04 5.40 2.81
N SER A 43 -2.15 4.87 3.32
CA SER A 43 -3.12 5.70 4.01
C SER A 43 -3.36 5.17 5.42
N ARG A 44 -3.50 6.12 6.36
CA ARG A 44 -3.80 5.81 7.76
C ARG A 44 -5.27 6.09 8.01
N GLN A 45 -5.97 5.07 8.48
CA GLN A 45 -7.41 5.08 8.71
C GLN A 45 -7.69 5.01 10.21
N PRO A 46 -8.89 5.41 10.65
CA PRO A 46 -9.28 5.22 12.06
C PRO A 46 -9.19 3.75 12.50
N ALA A 47 -8.90 3.54 13.78
CA ALA A 47 -8.65 2.19 14.33
C ALA A 47 -9.87 1.27 14.24
N GLU A 48 -11.07 1.81 14.26
CA GLU A 48 -12.31 1.03 14.24
C GLU A 48 -12.71 0.52 12.86
N VAL A 49 -11.93 0.85 11.82
CA VAL A 49 -12.23 0.40 10.47
C VAL A 49 -11.81 -1.08 10.33
N ASP A 50 -12.71 -1.90 9.78
CA ASP A 50 -12.44 -3.30 9.50
C ASP A 50 -11.55 -3.42 8.25
N PHE A 51 -10.35 -3.96 8.42
CA PHE A 51 -9.40 -4.01 7.31
C PHE A 51 -9.77 -5.04 6.24
N GLU A 52 -10.58 -6.05 6.56
CA GLU A 52 -11.12 -6.94 5.53
C GLU A 52 -12.10 -6.17 4.64
N GLN A 53 -12.90 -5.31 5.25
CA GLN A 53 -13.81 -4.44 4.48
C GLN A 53 -13.03 -3.45 3.64
N LEU A 54 -11.89 -2.95 4.12
CA LEU A 54 -11.04 -2.06 3.34
C LEU A 54 -10.52 -2.74 2.08
N THR A 55 -10.11 -4.00 2.20
CA THR A 55 -9.64 -4.78 1.05
C THR A 55 -10.77 -4.97 0.03
N ASP A 56 -11.95 -5.34 0.51
CA ASP A 56 -13.12 -5.52 -0.35
C ASP A 56 -13.54 -4.20 -1.01
N PHE A 57 -13.49 -3.11 -0.27
CA PHE A 57 -13.85 -1.80 -0.78
C PHE A 57 -12.90 -1.38 -1.91
N THR A 58 -11.61 -1.57 -1.73
CA THR A 58 -10.61 -1.28 -2.75
C THR A 58 -10.87 -2.09 -4.02
N THR A 59 -11.17 -3.39 -3.84
CA THR A 59 -11.49 -4.26 -4.97
C THR A 59 -12.69 -3.74 -5.75
N LYS A 60 -13.74 -3.34 -5.05
CA LYS A 60 -14.95 -2.82 -5.70
C LYS A 60 -14.70 -1.53 -6.45
N GLN A 61 -13.89 -0.64 -5.87
CA GLN A 61 -13.54 0.62 -6.54
C GLN A 61 -12.78 0.36 -7.83
N LEU A 62 -11.80 -0.53 -7.79
CA LEU A 62 -11.02 -0.85 -8.99
C LEU A 62 -11.88 -1.54 -10.04
N ARG A 63 -12.81 -2.39 -9.63
CA ARG A 63 -13.73 -3.05 -10.57
C ARG A 63 -14.61 -2.06 -11.29
N GLY A 64 -14.99 -0.98 -10.64
CA GLY A 64 -15.77 0.08 -11.27
C GLY A 64 -14.97 0.86 -12.31
N GLU A 65 -13.66 1.00 -12.11
CA GLU A 65 -12.80 1.71 -13.06
C GLU A 65 -12.29 0.80 -14.18
N TYR A 66 -12.03 -0.47 -13.89
CA TYR A 66 -11.42 -1.40 -14.82
C TYR A 66 -12.32 -2.63 -14.97
N PRO A 67 -13.19 -2.65 -15.99
CA PRO A 67 -14.15 -3.75 -16.14
C PRO A 67 -13.52 -5.12 -16.33
N ASP A 68 -12.29 -5.19 -16.83
CA ASP A 68 -11.58 -6.45 -17.02
C ASP A 68 -10.76 -6.89 -15.81
N LEU A 69 -10.93 -6.23 -14.67
CA LEU A 69 -10.16 -6.51 -13.47
C LEU A 69 -10.28 -7.95 -13.02
N GLU A 70 -9.14 -8.58 -12.80
CA GLU A 70 -9.04 -9.85 -12.10
C GLU A 70 -8.52 -9.57 -10.69
N ALA A 71 -9.15 -10.16 -9.69
CA ALA A 71 -8.79 -9.94 -8.29
C ALA A 71 -8.58 -11.28 -7.58
N TYR A 72 -7.49 -11.37 -6.83
CA TYR A 72 -7.08 -12.60 -6.15
C TYR A 72 -6.85 -12.29 -4.67
N PRO A 73 -7.79 -12.66 -3.79
CA PRO A 73 -7.60 -12.47 -2.35
C PRO A 73 -6.45 -13.32 -1.84
N ALA A 74 -5.72 -12.78 -0.87
CA ALA A 74 -4.57 -13.45 -0.29
C ALA A 74 -4.35 -12.93 1.13
N SER A 75 -3.31 -13.43 1.77
CA SER A 75 -2.85 -12.89 3.05
C SER A 75 -1.32 -12.83 3.00
N ASP A 76 -0.76 -12.02 3.87
CA ASP A 76 0.68 -11.82 3.89
C ASP A 76 1.14 -11.64 5.32
N ASP A 77 2.40 -11.92 5.56
CA ASP A 77 3.05 -11.70 6.86
C ASP A 77 4.34 -10.95 6.58
N ILE A 78 4.45 -9.74 7.09
CA ILE A 78 5.62 -8.91 6.89
C ILE A 78 6.15 -8.50 8.25
N PHE A 79 7.37 -8.93 8.55
CA PHE A 79 8.06 -8.58 9.78
C PHE A 79 7.20 -8.87 11.02
N GLY A 80 6.50 -10.00 11.02
CA GLY A 80 5.67 -10.43 12.13
C GLY A 80 4.25 -9.87 12.16
N SER A 81 3.90 -9.00 11.23
CA SER A 81 2.55 -8.44 11.14
C SER A 81 1.74 -9.18 10.08
N SER A 82 0.52 -9.55 10.45
CA SER A 82 -0.40 -10.20 9.51
C SER A 82 -1.19 -9.16 8.76
N LEU A 83 -1.24 -9.28 7.43
CA LEU A 83 -1.93 -8.33 6.57
C LEU A 83 -2.95 -9.05 5.70
N SER A 84 -4.12 -8.46 5.55
CA SER A 84 -5.05 -8.84 4.51
C SER A 84 -4.49 -8.31 3.17
N ARG A 85 -4.67 -9.07 2.08
CA ARG A 85 -4.08 -8.71 0.80
C ARG A 85 -5.01 -9.10 -0.34
N ALA A 86 -4.98 -8.32 -1.40
CA ALA A 86 -5.58 -8.70 -2.67
C ALA A 86 -4.64 -8.26 -3.80
N ASP A 87 -4.52 -9.12 -4.80
CA ASP A 87 -3.72 -8.85 -5.98
C ASP A 87 -4.63 -8.61 -7.16
N PHE A 88 -4.25 -7.70 -8.06
CA PHE A 88 -5.09 -7.28 -9.18
C PHE A 88 -4.31 -7.30 -10.49
N ASN A 89 -4.99 -7.71 -11.55
CA ASN A 89 -4.50 -7.57 -12.93
C ASN A 89 -5.59 -6.91 -13.75
N PHE A 90 -5.22 -5.94 -14.57
CA PHE A 90 -6.18 -5.21 -15.39
C PHE A 90 -5.47 -4.51 -16.55
N SER A 91 -6.25 -4.07 -17.54
CA SER A 91 -5.74 -3.32 -18.69
C SER A 91 -6.17 -1.88 -18.59
N TYR A 92 -5.27 -0.97 -18.93
CA TYR A 92 -5.56 0.45 -19.01
C TYR A 92 -4.81 1.01 -20.21
N LEU A 93 -5.54 1.61 -21.15
CA LEU A 93 -4.96 2.16 -22.39
C LEU A 93 -4.11 1.13 -23.14
N ASP A 94 -4.63 -0.10 -23.25
CA ASP A 94 -3.99 -1.24 -23.92
C ASP A 94 -2.69 -1.72 -23.23
N LEU A 95 -2.43 -1.26 -22.03
CA LEU A 95 -1.28 -1.72 -21.23
C LEU A 95 -1.78 -2.57 -20.08
N THR A 96 -1.13 -3.71 -19.86
CA THR A 96 -1.46 -4.56 -18.73
C THR A 96 -0.74 -4.06 -17.48
N ASN A 97 -1.47 -4.07 -16.36
CA ASN A 97 -1.01 -3.57 -15.08
C ASN A 97 -1.23 -4.60 -13.99
N THR A 98 -0.35 -4.56 -13.00
CA THR A 98 -0.50 -5.32 -11.76
C THR A 98 -0.54 -4.35 -10.60
N ALA A 99 -1.43 -4.62 -9.64
CA ALA A 99 -1.54 -3.83 -8.42
C ALA A 99 -1.73 -4.76 -7.24
N GLU A 100 -1.38 -4.28 -6.05
CA GLU A 100 -1.61 -5.00 -4.80
C GLU A 100 -2.12 -4.04 -3.75
N VAL A 101 -3.08 -4.50 -2.95
CA VAL A 101 -3.48 -3.80 -1.74
C VAL A 101 -3.17 -4.70 -0.55
N ARG A 102 -2.63 -4.10 0.51
CA ARG A 102 -2.43 -4.77 1.79
C ARG A 102 -3.01 -3.89 2.88
N CYS A 103 -3.69 -4.51 3.83
CA CYS A 103 -4.32 -3.80 4.93
C CYS A 103 -3.82 -4.36 6.25
N LEU A 104 -3.45 -3.47 7.15
CA LEU A 104 -2.93 -3.81 8.47
C LEU A 104 -3.75 -3.09 9.53
N ALA A 105 -4.23 -3.83 10.53
CA ALA A 105 -4.93 -3.25 11.66
C ALA A 105 -4.04 -3.24 12.88
N THR A 106 -3.99 -2.12 13.57
CA THR A 106 -3.32 -1.99 14.86
C THR A 106 -4.32 -1.46 15.89
N THR A 107 -3.91 -1.38 17.15
CA THR A 107 -4.78 -0.84 18.19
C THR A 107 -5.07 0.66 17.98
N ASN A 108 -4.19 1.36 17.29
CA ASN A 108 -4.30 2.81 17.13
C ASN A 108 -4.84 3.26 15.78
N ALA A 109 -4.68 2.45 14.74
CA ALA A 109 -5.07 2.85 13.39
C ALA A 109 -5.11 1.66 12.46
N GLY A 110 -5.78 1.81 11.32
CA GLY A 110 -5.66 0.90 10.20
C GLY A 110 -4.76 1.52 9.15
N TYR A 111 -4.03 0.69 8.43
CA TYR A 111 -3.15 1.15 7.36
C TYR A 111 -3.46 0.40 6.07
N VAL A 112 -3.54 1.14 4.99
CA VAL A 112 -3.77 0.57 3.65
C VAL A 112 -2.57 0.92 2.79
N PHE A 113 -1.94 -0.12 2.25
CA PHE A 113 -0.82 0.02 1.31
C PHE A 113 -1.32 -0.38 -0.07
N PHE A 114 -1.13 0.46 -1.05
CA PHE A 114 -1.52 0.18 -2.41
C PHE A 114 -0.35 0.47 -3.34
N CYS A 115 -0.06 -0.43 -4.27
CA CYS A 115 1.00 -0.20 -5.26
C CYS A 115 0.54 -0.69 -6.61
N GLN A 116 1.09 -0.08 -7.67
CA GLN A 116 0.69 -0.36 -9.04
C GLN A 116 1.84 -0.08 -10.00
N ALA A 117 2.00 -0.93 -10.99
CA ALA A 117 2.95 -0.74 -12.07
C ALA A 117 2.47 -1.48 -13.31
N GLU A 118 2.93 -1.03 -14.49
CA GLU A 118 2.74 -1.80 -15.71
C GLU A 118 3.48 -3.14 -15.57
N ASP A 119 2.96 -4.17 -16.20
CA ASP A 119 3.53 -5.52 -16.06
C ASP A 119 5.00 -5.58 -16.47
N ARG A 120 5.40 -4.80 -17.46
CA ARG A 120 6.81 -4.77 -17.90
C ARG A 120 7.75 -4.27 -16.80
N ASP A 121 7.24 -3.46 -15.86
CA ASP A 121 8.04 -2.91 -14.76
C ASP A 121 7.85 -3.68 -13.46
N TRP A 122 6.77 -4.46 -13.36
CA TRP A 122 6.42 -5.14 -12.13
C TRP A 122 7.52 -6.08 -11.65
N SER A 123 8.19 -6.77 -12.56
CA SER A 123 9.18 -7.78 -12.20
C SER A 123 10.33 -7.22 -11.36
N HIS A 124 10.67 -5.94 -11.52
CA HIS A 124 11.72 -5.34 -10.71
C HIS A 124 11.18 -4.34 -9.68
N LEU A 125 9.99 -3.82 -9.87
CA LEU A 125 9.43 -2.84 -8.93
C LEU A 125 8.70 -3.49 -7.75
N HIS A 126 8.19 -4.71 -7.88
CA HIS A 126 7.46 -5.32 -6.77
C HIS A 126 8.36 -5.51 -5.54
N HIS A 127 9.65 -5.74 -5.74
CA HIS A 127 10.60 -5.81 -4.63
C HIS A 127 10.74 -4.47 -3.92
N VAL A 128 10.74 -3.39 -4.69
CA VAL A 128 10.84 -2.04 -4.14
C VAL A 128 9.60 -1.72 -3.32
N PHE A 129 8.42 -2.02 -3.86
CA PHE A 129 7.16 -1.80 -3.14
C PHE A 129 7.13 -2.58 -1.82
N ARG A 130 7.53 -3.85 -1.86
CA ARG A 130 7.56 -4.66 -0.64
C ARG A 130 8.57 -4.13 0.36
N ALA A 131 9.72 -3.66 -0.10
CA ALA A 131 10.73 -3.08 0.78
C ALA A 131 10.23 -1.81 1.45
N MET A 132 9.47 -0.98 0.72
CA MET A 132 8.88 0.23 1.30
C MET A 132 7.87 -0.12 2.39
N THR A 133 6.98 -1.07 2.13
CA THR A 133 6.01 -1.53 3.11
C THR A 133 6.72 -2.10 4.34
N THR A 134 7.74 -2.92 4.12
CA THR A 134 8.52 -3.53 5.21
C THR A 134 9.21 -2.45 6.05
N SER A 135 9.79 -1.44 5.41
CA SER A 135 10.46 -0.37 6.14
C SER A 135 9.48 0.42 7.01
N PHE A 136 8.26 0.65 6.52
CA PHE A 136 7.23 1.30 7.31
C PHE A 136 6.87 0.46 8.55
N ILE A 137 6.61 -0.83 8.34
CA ILE A 137 6.20 -1.70 9.44
C ILE A 137 7.31 -1.76 10.49
N ARG A 138 8.55 -1.93 10.06
CA ARG A 138 9.69 -1.98 10.98
C ARG A 138 9.87 -0.67 11.75
N GLY A 139 9.74 0.46 11.06
CA GLY A 139 10.05 1.76 11.65
C GLY A 139 8.90 2.37 12.44
N THR A 140 7.65 2.08 12.07
CA THR A 140 6.47 2.72 12.67
C THR A 140 5.73 1.81 13.62
N ILE A 141 5.44 0.58 13.19
CA ILE A 141 4.69 -0.38 14.01
C ILE A 141 5.59 -0.98 15.08
N GLY A 142 6.88 -0.99 14.81
CA GLY A 142 7.83 -1.53 15.73
C GLY A 142 8.21 -2.96 15.40
N LYS A 143 8.92 -3.56 16.32
CA LYS A 143 9.54 -4.85 16.09
C LYS A 143 8.66 -5.99 16.58
N GLY A 144 7.40 -5.73 16.79
CA GLY A 144 6.51 -6.71 17.36
C GLY A 144 6.62 -6.79 18.87
N PRO A 145 5.88 -7.68 19.48
CA PRO A 145 5.73 -7.70 20.95
C PRO A 145 7.01 -8.00 21.71
N SER A 146 8.00 -8.56 21.06
CA SER A 146 9.25 -8.93 21.73
C SER A 146 10.30 -7.83 21.63
N SER A 147 9.94 -6.67 21.16
CA SER A 147 10.89 -5.63 20.81
C SER A 147 11.39 -4.79 21.99
N ASP A 148 10.91 -5.05 23.11
CA ASP A 148 11.32 -4.28 24.30
C ASP A 148 12.55 -4.77 24.97
#